data_808b493fcee4931202e37b888855fb61
#
_entry.id   808b493fcee4931202e37b888855fb61
#
_cell.length_a   1.000
_cell.length_b   1.000
_cell.length_c   1.000
_cell.angle_alpha   90.00
_cell.angle_beta   90.00
_cell.angle_gamma   90.00
#
_symmetry.space_group_name_H-M   'P 1'
#
loop_
_entity.id
_entity.type
_entity.pdbx_description
1 polymer ?
#
loop_
_entity_poly.entity_id
_entity_poly.type
_entity_poly.pdbx_seq_one_letter_code
_entity_poly.pdbx_strand_id
1 'polypeptide(L)'
;PDQLSGGQQQRVAIARALAMKPKALLFDEPTSALDPEMINEVLDVMKSLAKEGMTMAVVTHEMGFAREVGDRVIFVDGGVIVEQGEPEEVFLHAKEERTRSFLSKIL
;
A
#
# COMPACT_ATOMS: atom_id res chain seq x y z
N PRO A 1 -9.19 -7.54 -22.20
CA PRO A 1 -8.04 -7.13 -21.41
C PRO A 1 -6.77 -7.95 -21.57
N ASP A 2 -6.77 -9.01 -22.38
CA ASP A 2 -5.55 -9.82 -22.56
C ASP A 2 -4.37 -9.03 -23.12
N GLN A 3 -4.66 -7.92 -23.78
CA GLN A 3 -3.63 -7.07 -24.39
C GLN A 3 -3.21 -5.90 -23.52
N LEU A 4 -3.78 -5.79 -22.30
CA LEU A 4 -3.42 -4.72 -21.39
C LEU A 4 -2.16 -5.11 -20.60
N SER A 5 -1.33 -4.11 -20.26
CA SER A 5 -0.22 -4.32 -19.35
C SER A 5 -0.73 -4.68 -17.95
N GLY A 6 0.16 -5.21 -17.10
CA GLY A 6 -0.20 -5.51 -15.71
C GLY A 6 -0.72 -4.29 -14.95
N GLY A 7 -0.09 -3.12 -15.16
CA GLY A 7 -0.54 -1.88 -14.54
C GLY A 7 -1.90 -1.43 -15.04
N GLN A 8 -2.15 -1.57 -16.34
CA GLN A 8 -3.45 -1.25 -16.92
C GLN A 8 -4.53 -2.19 -16.41
N GLN A 9 -4.23 -3.48 -16.31
CA GLN A 9 -5.16 -4.45 -15.75
C GLN A 9 -5.51 -4.12 -14.31
N GLN A 10 -4.53 -3.70 -13.53
CA GLN A 10 -4.74 -3.32 -12.14
C GLN A 10 -5.61 -2.07 -12.03
N ARG A 11 -5.38 -1.08 -12.89
CA ARG A 11 -6.21 0.13 -12.90
C ARG A 11 -7.65 -0.18 -13.30
N VAL A 12 -7.87 -1.11 -14.24
CA VAL A 12 -9.20 -1.55 -14.61
C VAL A 12 -9.89 -2.24 -13.43
N ALA A 13 -9.14 -3.09 -12.70
CA ALA A 13 -9.71 -3.75 -11.53
C ALA A 13 -10.13 -2.73 -10.47
N ILE A 14 -9.32 -1.70 -10.23
CA ILE A 14 -9.66 -0.63 -9.30
C ILE A 14 -10.92 0.12 -9.77
N ALA A 15 -10.99 0.45 -11.05
CA ALA A 15 -12.15 1.14 -11.61
C ALA A 15 -13.43 0.32 -11.44
N ARG A 16 -13.35 -0.98 -11.65
CA ARG A 16 -14.51 -1.88 -11.45
C ARG A 16 -14.95 -1.91 -9.99
N ALA A 17 -13.99 -1.96 -9.08
CA ALA A 17 -14.29 -1.94 -7.65
C ALA A 17 -14.99 -0.63 -7.27
N LEU A 18 -14.49 0.50 -7.79
CA LEU A 18 -15.07 1.82 -7.52
C LEU A 18 -16.49 1.97 -8.09
N ALA A 19 -16.78 1.31 -9.21
CA ALA A 19 -18.10 1.36 -9.82
C ALA A 19 -19.17 0.78 -8.89
N MET A 20 -18.79 -0.05 -7.95
CA MET A 20 -19.71 -0.62 -6.96
C MET A 20 -19.98 0.35 -5.80
N LYS A 21 -19.36 1.51 -5.79
CA LYS A 21 -19.51 2.54 -4.75
C LYS A 21 -19.22 2.00 -3.35
N PRO A 22 -18.04 1.41 -3.12
CA PRO A 22 -17.74 0.78 -1.84
C PRO A 22 -17.48 1.83 -0.76
N LYS A 23 -17.67 1.42 0.49
CA LYS A 23 -17.32 2.26 1.63
C LYS A 23 -15.84 2.16 1.97
N ALA A 24 -15.21 1.05 1.60
CA ALA A 24 -13.79 0.83 1.82
C ALA A 24 -13.24 -0.08 0.74
N LEU A 25 -11.96 0.07 0.42
CA LEU A 25 -11.25 -0.77 -0.53
C LEU A 25 -10.13 -1.52 0.19
N LEU A 26 -9.94 -2.78 -0.21
CA LEU A 26 -8.85 -3.61 0.27
C LEU A 26 -7.89 -3.88 -0.88
N PHE A 27 -6.60 -3.63 -0.66
CA PHE A 27 -5.56 -3.92 -1.63
C PHE A 27 -4.57 -4.89 -1.01
N ASP A 28 -4.31 -6.00 -1.70
CA ASP A 28 -3.35 -7.00 -1.24
C ASP A 28 -2.18 -7.04 -2.22
N GLU A 29 -1.09 -6.37 -1.86
CA GLU A 29 0.12 -6.26 -2.66
C GLU A 29 -0.18 -5.87 -4.11
N PRO A 30 -0.83 -4.71 -4.33
CA PRO A 30 -1.32 -4.34 -5.67
C PRO A 30 -0.23 -4.12 -6.70
N THR A 31 1.01 -3.96 -6.29
CA THR A 31 2.13 -3.71 -7.19
C THR A 31 3.07 -4.90 -7.33
N SER A 32 2.78 -6.03 -6.68
CA SER A 32 3.63 -7.21 -6.80
C SER A 32 3.63 -7.70 -8.26
N ALA A 33 4.79 -8.14 -8.73
CA ALA A 33 4.99 -8.64 -10.09
C ALA A 33 4.80 -7.60 -11.21
N LEU A 34 4.78 -6.31 -10.89
CA LEU A 34 4.73 -5.25 -11.89
C LEU A 34 6.11 -4.64 -12.12
N ASP A 35 6.34 -4.14 -13.34
CA ASP A 35 7.54 -3.36 -13.66
C ASP A 35 7.51 -2.02 -12.92
N PRO A 36 8.68 -1.39 -12.66
CA PRO A 36 8.73 -0.11 -11.95
C PRO A 36 7.83 0.99 -12.51
N GLU A 37 7.71 1.08 -13.83
CA GLU A 37 6.84 2.08 -14.46
C GLU A 37 5.38 1.83 -14.14
N MET A 38 4.96 0.56 -14.16
CA MET A 38 3.60 0.17 -13.85
C MET A 38 3.30 0.34 -12.37
N ILE A 39 4.28 0.10 -11.51
CA ILE A 39 4.15 0.31 -10.07
C ILE A 39 3.76 1.76 -9.79
N ASN A 40 4.49 2.71 -10.39
CA ASN A 40 4.20 4.13 -10.18
C ASN A 40 2.82 4.52 -10.66
N GLU A 41 2.37 4.00 -11.80
CA GLU A 41 1.03 4.27 -12.30
C GLU A 41 -0.06 3.81 -11.34
N VAL A 42 0.09 2.60 -10.80
CA VAL A 42 -0.88 2.05 -9.85
C VAL A 42 -0.86 2.82 -8.54
N LEU A 43 0.33 3.13 -8.03
CA LEU A 43 0.45 3.90 -6.78
C LEU A 43 -0.13 5.30 -6.93
N ASP A 44 0.02 5.94 -8.09
CA ASP A 44 -0.54 7.26 -8.34
C ASP A 44 -2.06 7.24 -8.28
N VAL A 45 -2.69 6.21 -8.84
CA VAL A 45 -4.14 6.04 -8.74
C VAL A 45 -4.54 5.89 -7.26
N MET A 46 -3.83 5.07 -6.50
CA MET A 46 -4.13 4.86 -5.09
C MET A 46 -3.93 6.13 -4.26
N LYS A 47 -2.90 6.91 -4.57
CA LYS A 47 -2.66 8.21 -3.91
C LYS A 47 -3.82 9.17 -4.16
N SER A 48 -4.33 9.19 -5.39
CA SER A 48 -5.48 10.04 -5.74
C SER A 48 -6.72 9.64 -4.94
N LEU A 49 -6.96 8.35 -4.80
CA LEU A 49 -8.09 7.86 -4.01
C LEU A 49 -7.95 8.24 -2.54
N ALA A 50 -6.74 8.16 -1.99
CA ALA A 50 -6.49 8.56 -0.62
C ALA A 50 -6.78 10.05 -0.41
N LYS A 51 -6.39 10.89 -1.36
CA LYS A 51 -6.67 12.34 -1.30
C LYS A 51 -8.16 12.63 -1.34
N GLU A 52 -8.93 11.81 -2.03
CA GLU A 52 -10.38 11.95 -2.10
C GLU A 52 -11.08 11.47 -0.83
N GLY A 53 -10.34 10.92 0.12
CA GLY A 53 -10.89 10.47 1.38
C GLY A 53 -11.40 9.04 1.39
N MET A 54 -11.05 8.25 0.37
CA MET A 54 -11.43 6.84 0.32
C MET A 54 -10.76 6.06 1.45
N THR A 55 -11.55 5.32 2.20
CA THR A 55 -11.03 4.43 3.23
C THR A 55 -10.40 3.22 2.56
N MET A 56 -9.13 2.95 2.87
CA MET A 56 -8.40 1.85 2.26
C MET A 56 -7.56 1.11 3.29
N ALA A 57 -7.49 -0.21 3.13
CA ALA A 57 -6.53 -1.03 3.83
C ALA A 57 -5.60 -1.63 2.77
N VAL A 58 -4.31 -1.39 2.89
CA VAL A 58 -3.33 -1.77 1.86
C VAL A 58 -2.23 -2.63 2.47
N VAL A 59 -2.08 -3.85 1.95
CA VAL A 59 -0.94 -4.71 2.28
C VAL A 59 0.10 -4.46 1.22
N THR A 60 1.26 -3.96 1.60
CA THR A 60 2.27 -3.56 0.62
C THR A 60 3.69 -3.61 1.18
N HIS A 61 4.65 -3.80 0.28
CA HIS A 61 6.08 -3.64 0.56
C HIS A 61 6.58 -2.28 0.07
N GLU A 62 5.71 -1.46 -0.49
CA GLU A 62 6.04 -0.12 -0.98
C GLU A 62 6.08 0.86 0.19
N MET A 63 7.24 0.94 0.84
CA MET A 63 7.39 1.71 2.08
C MET A 63 7.26 3.21 1.87
N GLY A 64 7.74 3.72 0.73
CA GLY A 64 7.57 5.13 0.40
C GLY A 64 6.10 5.53 0.28
N PHE A 65 5.31 4.68 -0.35
CA PHE A 65 3.87 4.88 -0.47
C PHE A 65 3.20 4.85 0.91
N ALA A 66 3.53 3.84 1.72
CA ALA A 66 2.95 3.70 3.05
C ALA A 66 3.25 4.92 3.92
N ARG A 67 4.47 5.43 3.85
CA ARG A 67 4.89 6.59 4.62
C ARG A 67 4.22 7.88 4.15
N GLU A 68 4.09 8.04 2.83
CA GLU A 68 3.50 9.25 2.24
C GLU A 68 2.00 9.34 2.45
N VAL A 69 1.30 8.23 2.32
CA VAL A 69 -0.16 8.22 2.18
C VAL A 69 -0.89 7.63 3.38
N GLY A 70 -0.24 6.75 4.14
CA GLY A 70 -0.89 6.07 5.24
C GLY A 70 -1.22 7.01 6.40
N ASP A 71 -2.40 6.82 6.98
CA ASP A 71 -2.76 7.47 8.23
C ASP A 71 -2.32 6.64 9.42
N ARG A 72 -2.25 5.32 9.20
CA ARG A 72 -1.83 4.36 10.21
C ARG A 72 -1.05 3.25 9.53
N VAL A 73 0.07 2.88 10.11
CA VAL A 73 0.91 1.79 9.61
C VAL A 73 0.89 0.66 10.63
N ILE A 74 0.73 -0.55 10.13
CA ILE A 74 0.69 -1.76 10.95
C ILE A 74 1.75 -2.71 10.42
N PHE A 75 2.75 -3.03 11.24
CA PHE A 75 3.77 -3.99 10.88
C PHE A 75 3.36 -5.38 11.39
N VAL A 76 3.22 -6.32 10.46
CA VAL A 76 2.82 -7.70 10.76
C VAL A 76 3.97 -8.63 10.42
N ASP A 77 4.29 -9.55 11.33
CA ASP A 77 5.31 -10.55 11.10
C ASP A 77 4.97 -11.80 11.91
N GLY A 78 5.15 -12.97 11.26
CA GLY A 78 4.84 -14.23 11.90
C GLY A 78 3.38 -14.38 12.31
N GLY A 79 2.48 -13.75 11.58
CA GLY A 79 1.04 -13.83 11.83
C GLY A 79 0.56 -12.96 12.99
N VAL A 80 1.41 -12.09 13.53
CA VAL A 80 1.03 -11.20 14.63
C VAL A 80 1.34 -9.76 14.29
N ILE A 81 0.60 -8.84 14.90
CA ILE A 81 0.88 -7.41 14.81
C ILE A 81 2.05 -7.13 15.76
N VAL A 82 3.18 -6.72 15.19
CA VAL A 82 4.38 -6.41 15.96
C VAL A 82 4.33 -4.98 16.48
N GLU A 83 3.95 -4.04 15.62
CA GLU A 83 3.91 -2.63 15.98
C GLU A 83 2.94 -1.89 15.08
N GLN A 84 2.31 -0.83 15.60
CA GLN A 84 1.42 0.01 14.82
C GLN A 84 1.42 1.43 15.35
N GLY A 85 1.14 2.38 14.47
CA GLY A 85 1.10 3.78 14.83
C GLY A 85 1.04 4.67 13.60
N GLU A 86 1.23 5.96 13.81
CA GLU A 86 1.35 6.89 12.70
C GLU A 86 2.61 6.60 11.91
N PRO A 87 2.64 6.90 10.59
CA PRO A 87 3.79 6.57 9.76
C PRO A 87 5.13 7.07 10.33
N GLU A 88 5.16 8.32 10.79
CA GLU A 88 6.39 8.87 11.35
C GLU A 88 6.88 8.10 12.57
N GLU A 89 5.97 7.69 13.44
CA GLU A 89 6.34 6.91 14.62
C GLU A 89 6.92 5.55 14.24
N VAL A 90 6.28 4.86 13.30
CA VAL A 90 6.71 3.52 12.92
C VAL A 90 7.98 3.53 12.09
N PHE A 91 8.09 4.46 11.14
CA PHE A 91 9.26 4.51 10.24
C PHE A 91 10.48 5.15 10.87
N LEU A 92 10.32 6.16 11.70
CA LEU A 92 11.44 6.93 12.25
C LEU A 92 11.71 6.62 13.73
N HIS A 93 10.72 6.15 14.46
CA HIS A 93 10.82 5.95 15.91
C HIS A 93 10.27 4.60 16.33
N ALA A 94 10.51 3.56 15.54
CA ALA A 94 10.04 2.21 15.84
C ALA A 94 10.54 1.76 17.20
N LYS A 95 9.65 1.20 18.00
CA LYS A 95 9.95 0.74 19.35
C LYS A 95 10.40 -0.72 19.39
N GLU A 96 9.90 -1.52 18.44
CA GLU A 96 10.20 -2.95 18.40
C GLU A 96 11.45 -3.23 17.57
N GLU A 97 12.31 -4.09 18.06
CA GLU A 97 13.53 -4.45 17.36
C GLU A 97 13.23 -5.10 16.00
N ARG A 98 12.19 -5.94 15.94
CA ARG A 98 11.81 -6.59 14.68
C ARG A 98 11.42 -5.57 13.61
N THR A 99 10.73 -4.50 14.01
CA THR A 99 10.36 -3.42 13.09
C THR A 99 11.61 -2.70 12.61
N ARG A 100 12.49 -2.34 13.52
CA ARG A 100 13.74 -1.65 13.15
C ARG A 100 14.61 -2.49 12.23
N SER A 101 14.71 -3.79 12.52
CA SER A 101 15.49 -4.72 11.69
C SER A 101 14.91 -4.81 10.28
N PHE A 102 13.60 -4.94 10.17
CA PHE A 102 12.93 -5.00 8.87
C PHE A 102 13.17 -3.74 8.06
N LEU A 103 12.95 -2.57 8.68
CA LEU A 103 13.11 -1.29 7.99
C LEU A 103 14.55 -1.04 7.56
N SER A 104 15.53 -1.48 8.35
CA SER A 104 16.93 -1.29 8.00
C SER A 104 17.35 -2.07 6.75
N LYS A 105 16.64 -3.15 6.43
CA LYS A 105 16.94 -3.97 5.25
C LYS A 105 16.36 -3.43 3.96
N ILE A 106 15.28 -2.65 4.04
CA ILE A 106 14.58 -2.16 2.86
C ILE A 106 14.68 -0.66 2.65
N LEU A 107 15.14 0.07 3.63
CA LEU A 107 15.40 1.51 3.52
C LEU A 107 16.95 1.77 3.46
#